data_d8e4007ae14a5f94d9c11defdfc7c7fc
#
_entry.id   d8e4007ae14a5f94d9c11defdfc7c7fc
#
_cell.length_a   1.000
_cell.length_b   1.000
_cell.length_c   1.000
_cell.angle_alpha   90.00
_cell.angle_beta   90.00
_cell.angle_gamma   90.00
#
_symmetry.space_group_name_H-M   'P 1'
#
loop_
_entity.id
_entity.type
_entity.pdbx_description
1 polymer ?
#
loop_
_entity_poly.entity_id
_entity_poly.type
_entity_poly.pdbx_seq_one_letter_code
_entity_poly.pdbx_strand_id
1 'polypeptide(L)'
;MDKKGFYARTAPSDLLQGDVLASLLLDDGVESIAIISRADAYGRGLAEATASAFEAGGGVVKNVVYHAPDATEFNSEVTAVGKGSPDAIVGILFPATGCGVLQPAFEQGLLDTPWYMTDGVKDAGLASLCGLGTALDGMKGTAPGSAAGEAFDAFSAAYSQVSADGAGTFIFAPQAYDAVMLMAISAAANGVTGPDIASGLVAASSGGEKCIGVACIELAANGVDVD
;
A
#
# COMPACT_ATOMS: atom_id res chain seq x y z
N MET A 1 13.83 9.11 -11.62
CA MET A 1 14.41 10.07 -10.65
C MET A 1 13.94 11.48 -11.01
N ASP A 2 13.38 12.18 -10.03
CA ASP A 2 13.02 13.59 -10.20
C ASP A 2 14.27 14.48 -10.25
N LYS A 3 14.66 14.89 -11.46
CA LYS A 3 15.84 15.74 -11.68
C LYS A 3 15.61 17.23 -11.32
N LYS A 4 14.36 17.59 -11.00
CA LYS A 4 13.96 18.98 -10.73
C LYS A 4 13.61 19.23 -9.27
N GLY A 5 13.54 18.22 -8.43
CA GLY A 5 13.19 18.34 -7.01
C GLY A 5 11.71 18.65 -6.76
N PHE A 6 10.83 18.39 -7.73
CA PHE A 6 9.38 18.63 -7.58
C PHE A 6 8.58 17.42 -7.12
N TYR A 7 9.23 16.28 -6.96
CA TYR A 7 8.59 15.07 -6.48
C TYR A 7 8.88 14.84 -5.00
N ALA A 8 7.83 14.74 -4.20
CA ALA A 8 7.87 14.29 -2.82
C ALA A 8 6.79 13.21 -2.60
N ARG A 9 6.93 12.46 -1.54
CA ARG A 9 6.05 11.33 -1.26
C ARG A 9 5.83 11.20 0.25
N THR A 10 4.56 11.10 0.65
CA THR A 10 4.12 10.87 2.03
C THR A 10 3.79 9.40 2.31
N ALA A 11 3.53 8.61 1.25
CA ALA A 11 3.31 7.17 1.37
C ALA A 11 4.65 6.39 1.41
N PRO A 12 4.73 5.24 2.09
CA PRO A 12 5.90 4.37 2.04
C PRO A 12 6.18 3.87 0.63
N SER A 13 7.40 3.38 0.39
CA SER A 13 7.76 2.83 -0.92
C SER A 13 7.37 1.35 -1.03
N ASP A 14 7.14 0.89 -2.27
CA ASP A 14 6.90 -0.52 -2.56
C ASP A 14 8.10 -1.39 -2.15
N LEU A 15 9.33 -0.84 -2.16
CA LEU A 15 10.51 -1.54 -1.63
C LEU A 15 10.34 -1.87 -0.15
N LEU A 16 9.92 -0.89 0.67
CA LEU A 16 9.64 -1.12 2.08
C LEU A 16 8.48 -2.11 2.28
N GLN A 17 7.43 -2.00 1.48
CA GLN A 17 6.30 -2.93 1.55
C GLN A 17 6.73 -4.35 1.21
N GLY A 18 7.60 -4.53 0.21
CA GLY A 18 8.17 -5.82 -0.15
C GLY A 18 9.00 -6.44 0.97
N ASP A 19 9.86 -5.65 1.61
CA ASP A 19 10.66 -6.08 2.77
C ASP A 19 9.77 -6.52 3.94
N VAL A 20 8.72 -5.73 4.26
CA VAL A 20 7.78 -6.05 5.35
C VAL A 20 6.96 -7.30 5.03
N LEU A 21 6.51 -7.45 3.79
CA LEU A 21 5.76 -8.63 3.36
C LEU A 21 6.63 -9.90 3.40
N ALA A 22 7.88 -9.81 2.97
CA ALA A 22 8.83 -10.90 3.06
C ALA A 22 9.11 -11.29 4.52
N SER A 23 9.28 -10.31 5.41
CA SER A 23 9.46 -10.55 6.83
C SER A 23 8.25 -11.25 7.45
N LEU A 24 7.03 -10.80 7.12
CA LEU A 24 5.79 -11.43 7.58
C LEU A 24 5.71 -12.92 7.16
N LEU A 25 6.06 -13.22 5.91
CA LEU A 25 6.09 -14.60 5.39
C LEU A 25 7.09 -15.46 6.15
N LEU A 26 8.30 -14.95 6.37
CA LEU A 26 9.36 -15.67 7.10
C LEU A 26 9.01 -15.86 8.58
N ASP A 27 8.43 -14.86 9.23
CA ASP A 27 7.99 -14.93 10.63
C ASP A 27 6.85 -15.95 10.82
N ASP A 28 6.02 -16.14 9.81
CA ASP A 28 4.98 -17.17 9.78
C ASP A 28 5.53 -18.57 9.44
N GLY A 29 6.83 -18.71 9.20
CA GLY A 29 7.49 -19.97 8.91
C GLY A 29 7.30 -20.48 7.48
N VAL A 30 6.96 -19.59 6.54
CA VAL A 30 6.83 -19.93 5.12
C VAL A 30 8.23 -20.13 4.52
N GLU A 31 8.45 -21.28 3.90
CA GLU A 31 9.75 -21.64 3.30
C GLU A 31 9.77 -21.40 1.78
N SER A 32 8.61 -21.48 1.13
CA SER A 32 8.49 -21.24 -0.32
C SER A 32 7.23 -20.48 -0.71
N ILE A 33 7.36 -19.55 -1.66
CA ILE A 33 6.25 -18.76 -2.18
C ILE A 33 6.13 -18.85 -3.69
N ALA A 34 4.91 -18.60 -4.18
CA ALA A 34 4.69 -18.15 -5.54
C ALA A 34 3.99 -16.78 -5.51
N ILE A 35 4.18 -15.97 -6.53
CA ILE A 35 3.64 -14.62 -6.61
C ILE A 35 2.75 -14.52 -7.85
N ILE A 36 1.53 -14.01 -7.68
CA ILE A 36 0.68 -13.59 -8.80
C ILE A 36 0.45 -12.08 -8.73
N SER A 37 0.74 -11.38 -9.82
CA SER A 37 0.74 -9.92 -9.83
C SER A 37 0.26 -9.33 -11.15
N ARG A 38 -0.26 -8.11 -11.07
CA ARG A 38 -0.58 -7.32 -12.26
C ARG A 38 0.71 -6.88 -12.98
N ALA A 39 0.71 -6.96 -14.31
CA ALA A 39 1.87 -6.68 -15.17
C ALA A 39 2.04 -5.18 -15.44
N ASP A 40 2.06 -4.34 -14.41
CA ASP A 40 2.36 -2.91 -14.50
C ASP A 40 3.58 -2.53 -13.63
N ALA A 41 3.91 -1.25 -13.57
CA ALA A 41 5.08 -0.77 -12.82
C ALA A 41 4.98 -1.09 -11.32
N TYR A 42 3.77 -0.96 -10.72
CA TYR A 42 3.52 -1.29 -9.32
C TYR A 42 3.67 -2.79 -9.08
N GLY A 43 2.88 -3.60 -9.80
CA GLY A 43 2.86 -5.04 -9.58
C GLY A 43 4.23 -5.71 -9.79
N ARG A 44 4.96 -5.29 -10.84
CA ARG A 44 6.33 -5.81 -11.09
C ARG A 44 7.30 -5.37 -10.00
N GLY A 45 7.30 -4.07 -9.65
CA GLY A 45 8.22 -3.53 -8.66
C GLY A 45 8.03 -4.17 -7.28
N LEU A 46 6.78 -4.32 -6.83
CA LEU A 46 6.49 -4.94 -5.54
C LEU A 46 6.76 -6.46 -5.56
N ALA A 47 6.46 -7.16 -6.66
CA ALA A 47 6.78 -8.58 -6.80
C ALA A 47 8.29 -8.83 -6.74
N GLU A 48 9.08 -8.02 -7.45
CA GLU A 48 10.54 -8.09 -7.44
C GLU A 48 11.12 -7.78 -6.05
N ALA A 49 10.61 -6.73 -5.37
CA ALA A 49 11.04 -6.37 -4.03
C ALA A 49 10.74 -7.49 -3.02
N THR A 50 9.51 -8.02 -3.04
CA THR A 50 9.10 -9.13 -2.15
C THR A 50 9.93 -10.38 -2.41
N ALA A 51 10.10 -10.77 -3.69
CA ALA A 51 10.89 -11.94 -4.06
C ALA A 51 12.34 -11.81 -3.58
N SER A 52 12.97 -10.67 -3.87
CA SER A 52 14.37 -10.43 -3.48
C SER A 52 14.57 -10.44 -1.96
N ALA A 53 13.67 -9.81 -1.20
CA ALA A 53 13.73 -9.78 0.26
C ALA A 53 13.47 -11.17 0.87
N PHE A 54 12.52 -11.93 0.32
CA PHE A 54 12.20 -13.27 0.78
C PHE A 54 13.37 -14.25 0.54
N GLU A 55 13.98 -14.20 -0.64
CA GLU A 55 15.17 -15.00 -0.97
C GLU A 55 16.39 -14.59 -0.12
N ALA A 56 16.59 -13.30 0.14
CA ALA A 56 17.64 -12.81 1.03
C ALA A 56 17.45 -13.31 2.47
N GLY A 57 16.21 -13.54 2.91
CA GLY A 57 15.86 -14.16 4.19
C GLY A 57 15.96 -15.70 4.21
N GLY A 58 16.34 -16.33 3.10
CA GLY A 58 16.52 -17.79 2.98
C GLY A 58 15.32 -18.54 2.44
N GLY A 59 14.25 -17.86 2.05
CA GLY A 59 13.08 -18.46 1.41
C GLY A 59 13.32 -18.80 -0.07
N VAL A 60 12.39 -19.53 -0.67
CA VAL A 60 12.45 -19.96 -2.07
C VAL A 60 11.26 -19.41 -2.86
N VAL A 61 11.51 -18.66 -3.92
CA VAL A 61 10.47 -18.22 -4.86
C VAL A 61 10.31 -19.26 -5.96
N LYS A 62 9.21 -20.01 -5.93
CA LYS A 62 8.92 -21.08 -6.91
C LYS A 62 8.65 -20.51 -8.30
N ASN A 63 7.81 -19.47 -8.36
CA ASN A 63 7.52 -18.75 -9.62
C ASN A 63 6.91 -17.37 -9.35
N VAL A 64 6.97 -16.50 -10.37
CA VAL A 64 6.28 -15.21 -10.41
C VAL A 64 5.45 -15.17 -11.69
N VAL A 65 4.13 -15.05 -11.52
CA VAL A 65 3.16 -15.04 -12.62
C VAL A 65 2.58 -13.64 -12.76
N TYR A 66 2.53 -13.13 -13.98
CA TYR A 66 1.96 -11.82 -14.26
C TYR A 66 0.72 -11.95 -15.15
N HIS A 67 -0.33 -11.22 -14.80
CA HIS A 67 -1.51 -11.06 -15.65
C HIS A 67 -1.57 -9.64 -16.25
N ALA A 68 -2.17 -9.50 -17.41
CA ALA A 68 -2.37 -8.18 -18.01
C ALA A 68 -3.34 -7.32 -17.17
N PRO A 69 -3.15 -5.99 -17.12
CA PRO A 69 -4.02 -5.10 -16.34
C PRO A 69 -5.50 -5.11 -16.78
N ASP A 70 -5.75 -5.43 -18.03
CA ASP A 70 -7.06 -5.51 -18.69
C ASP A 70 -7.53 -6.96 -18.94
N ALA A 71 -6.86 -7.95 -18.33
CA ALA A 71 -7.28 -9.35 -18.43
C ALA A 71 -8.67 -9.55 -17.80
N THR A 72 -9.47 -10.40 -18.43
CA THR A 72 -10.80 -10.80 -17.96
C THR A 72 -10.87 -12.27 -17.57
N GLU A 73 -9.85 -13.06 -17.92
CA GLU A 73 -9.74 -14.49 -17.65
C GLU A 73 -8.37 -14.75 -16.98
N PHE A 74 -8.35 -15.56 -15.92
CA PHE A 74 -7.16 -15.76 -15.09
C PHE A 74 -6.87 -17.25 -14.77
N ASN A 75 -7.62 -18.18 -15.36
CA ASN A 75 -7.49 -19.62 -15.09
C ASN A 75 -6.07 -20.14 -15.34
N SER A 76 -5.42 -19.67 -16.41
CA SER A 76 -4.05 -20.08 -16.76
C SER A 76 -3.01 -19.57 -15.77
N GLU A 77 -3.14 -18.32 -15.34
CA GLU A 77 -2.26 -17.68 -14.35
C GLU A 77 -2.42 -18.31 -12.98
N VAL A 78 -3.67 -18.59 -12.58
CA VAL A 78 -3.98 -19.27 -11.32
C VAL A 78 -3.41 -20.70 -11.32
N THR A 79 -3.59 -21.43 -12.42
CA THR A 79 -2.95 -22.76 -12.55
C THR A 79 -1.43 -22.65 -12.52
N ALA A 80 -0.86 -21.62 -13.13
CA ALA A 80 0.59 -21.42 -13.17
C ALA A 80 1.16 -21.07 -11.78
N VAL A 81 0.50 -20.21 -11.00
CA VAL A 81 0.99 -19.81 -9.68
C VAL A 81 0.97 -20.98 -8.68
N GLY A 82 0.05 -21.94 -8.82
CA GLY A 82 0.02 -23.15 -8.00
C GLY A 82 1.09 -24.19 -8.32
N LYS A 83 1.83 -24.03 -9.43
CA LYS A 83 2.87 -25.00 -9.82
C LYS A 83 4.02 -25.04 -8.81
N GLY A 84 4.48 -26.24 -8.52
CA GLY A 84 5.58 -26.47 -7.59
C GLY A 84 5.15 -26.48 -6.13
N SER A 85 3.83 -26.44 -5.86
CA SER A 85 3.24 -26.51 -4.51
C SER A 85 3.94 -25.56 -3.54
N PRO A 86 3.80 -24.24 -3.71
CA PRO A 86 4.36 -23.27 -2.77
C PRO A 86 3.66 -23.38 -1.42
N ASP A 87 4.35 -23.06 -0.32
CA ASP A 87 3.77 -23.04 1.03
C ASP A 87 2.82 -21.85 1.21
N ALA A 88 3.02 -20.78 0.45
CA ALA A 88 2.12 -19.65 0.41
C ALA A 88 2.08 -18.98 -0.98
N ILE A 89 1.00 -18.27 -1.26
CA ILE A 89 0.83 -17.48 -2.48
C ILE A 89 0.74 -15.99 -2.11
N VAL A 90 1.53 -15.16 -2.80
CA VAL A 90 1.44 -13.71 -2.67
C VAL A 90 0.59 -13.15 -3.81
N GLY A 91 -0.48 -12.43 -3.46
CA GLY A 91 -1.38 -11.78 -4.40
C GLY A 91 -1.18 -10.26 -4.42
N ILE A 92 -0.61 -9.72 -5.51
CA ILE A 92 -0.47 -8.28 -5.75
C ILE A 92 -1.54 -7.88 -6.76
N LEU A 93 -2.74 -7.64 -6.25
CA LEU A 93 -3.97 -7.54 -7.02
C LEU A 93 -4.68 -6.21 -6.75
N PHE A 94 -5.70 -5.91 -7.55
CA PHE A 94 -6.60 -4.78 -7.37
C PHE A 94 -8.06 -5.27 -7.36
N PRO A 95 -9.03 -4.51 -6.84
CA PRO A 95 -10.43 -4.95 -6.78
C PRO A 95 -10.98 -5.39 -8.14
N ALA A 96 -10.59 -4.68 -9.21
CA ALA A 96 -11.06 -4.98 -10.58
C ALA A 96 -10.62 -6.36 -11.11
N THR A 97 -9.47 -6.88 -10.64
CA THR A 97 -8.92 -8.17 -11.10
C THR A 97 -8.88 -9.20 -9.97
N GLY A 98 -9.01 -8.77 -8.72
CA GLY A 98 -8.89 -9.63 -7.55
C GLY A 98 -9.90 -10.78 -7.55
N CYS A 99 -11.17 -10.50 -7.80
CA CYS A 99 -12.18 -11.56 -7.88
C CYS A 99 -11.91 -12.51 -9.06
N GLY A 100 -11.44 -11.97 -10.19
CA GLY A 100 -11.09 -12.78 -11.36
C GLY A 100 -9.94 -13.77 -11.09
N VAL A 101 -9.06 -13.47 -10.12
CA VAL A 101 -7.99 -14.37 -9.66
C VAL A 101 -8.49 -15.28 -8.52
N LEU A 102 -9.20 -14.73 -7.54
CA LEU A 102 -9.60 -15.47 -6.34
C LEU A 102 -10.70 -16.51 -6.61
N GLN A 103 -11.63 -16.24 -7.52
CA GLN A 103 -12.65 -17.21 -7.89
C GLN A 103 -12.06 -18.46 -8.55
N PRO A 104 -11.23 -18.39 -9.61
CA PRO A 104 -10.55 -19.57 -10.13
C PRO A 104 -9.60 -20.22 -9.12
N ALA A 105 -8.98 -19.46 -8.19
CA ALA A 105 -8.18 -20.03 -7.14
C ALA A 105 -9.01 -20.89 -6.18
N PHE A 106 -10.21 -20.44 -5.84
CA PHE A 106 -11.16 -21.22 -5.06
C PHE A 106 -11.61 -22.50 -5.81
N GLU A 107 -12.01 -22.37 -7.08
CA GLU A 107 -12.45 -23.48 -7.91
C GLU A 107 -11.36 -24.55 -8.12
N GLN A 108 -10.08 -24.13 -8.15
CA GLN A 108 -8.92 -25.02 -8.29
C GLN A 108 -8.39 -25.53 -6.95
N GLY A 109 -9.01 -25.17 -5.81
CA GLY A 109 -8.59 -25.59 -4.48
C GLY A 109 -7.30 -24.90 -3.98
N LEU A 110 -6.87 -23.83 -4.63
CA LEU A 110 -5.66 -23.08 -4.24
C LEU A 110 -5.87 -22.15 -3.05
N LEU A 111 -7.12 -21.90 -2.62
CA LEU A 111 -7.36 -21.13 -1.40
C LEU A 111 -7.09 -21.95 -0.12
N ASP A 112 -6.86 -23.27 -0.22
CA ASP A 112 -6.37 -24.08 0.89
C ASP A 112 -4.89 -23.78 1.20
N THR A 113 -4.14 -23.22 0.25
CA THR A 113 -2.81 -22.67 0.46
C THR A 113 -2.95 -21.27 1.08
N PRO A 114 -2.14 -20.89 2.09
CA PRO A 114 -2.16 -19.53 2.66
C PRO A 114 -1.90 -18.45 1.60
N TRP A 115 -2.73 -17.41 1.61
CA TRP A 115 -2.54 -16.24 0.74
C TRP A 115 -2.12 -15.02 1.54
N TYR A 116 -1.14 -14.29 0.99
CA TYR A 116 -0.65 -13.02 1.51
C TYR A 116 -0.90 -11.93 0.48
N MET A 117 -1.66 -10.93 0.89
CA MET A 117 -2.18 -9.90 0.02
C MET A 117 -1.49 -8.56 0.23
N THR A 118 -1.67 -7.64 -0.70
CA THR A 118 -1.20 -6.27 -0.59
C THR A 118 -2.37 -5.30 -0.45
N ASP A 119 -2.06 -4.03 -0.23
CA ASP A 119 -3.02 -2.94 -0.02
C ASP A 119 -4.10 -2.83 -1.09
N GLY A 120 -3.77 -3.19 -2.34
CA GLY A 120 -4.69 -3.06 -3.47
C GLY A 120 -6.01 -3.83 -3.33
N VAL A 121 -6.05 -4.87 -2.49
CA VAL A 121 -7.28 -5.65 -2.21
C VAL A 121 -7.67 -5.64 -0.73
N LYS A 122 -7.12 -4.73 0.06
CA LYS A 122 -7.53 -4.55 1.46
C LYS A 122 -8.89 -3.86 1.53
N ASP A 123 -9.94 -4.65 1.34
CA ASP A 123 -11.33 -4.21 1.38
C ASP A 123 -12.17 -5.21 2.19
N ALA A 124 -12.89 -4.71 3.20
CA ALA A 124 -13.76 -5.53 4.05
C ALA A 124 -14.91 -6.20 3.25
N GLY A 125 -15.27 -5.64 2.11
CA GLY A 125 -16.29 -6.18 1.20
C GLY A 125 -15.76 -7.17 0.16
N LEU A 126 -14.44 -7.41 0.08
CA LEU A 126 -13.83 -8.23 -0.97
C LEU A 126 -14.46 -9.63 -1.07
N ALA A 127 -14.62 -10.31 0.05
CA ALA A 127 -15.22 -11.65 0.10
C ALA A 127 -16.66 -11.65 -0.45
N SER A 128 -17.45 -10.65 -0.08
CA SER A 128 -18.82 -10.46 -0.57
C SER A 128 -18.84 -10.10 -2.05
N LEU A 129 -17.95 -9.21 -2.47
CA LEU A 129 -17.81 -8.79 -3.87
C LEU A 129 -17.46 -9.97 -4.78
N CYS A 130 -16.58 -10.84 -4.33
CA CYS A 130 -16.15 -12.01 -5.08
C CYS A 130 -17.09 -13.22 -4.92
N GLY A 131 -18.10 -13.16 -4.06
CA GLY A 131 -19.02 -14.28 -3.80
C GLY A 131 -18.35 -15.47 -3.11
N LEU A 132 -17.24 -15.25 -2.38
CA LEU A 132 -16.41 -16.29 -1.78
C LEU A 132 -16.70 -16.53 -0.29
N GLY A 133 -17.56 -15.70 0.33
CA GLY A 133 -17.97 -15.86 1.72
C GLY A 133 -16.78 -15.95 2.67
N THR A 134 -16.70 -17.01 3.46
CA THR A 134 -15.61 -17.24 4.44
C THR A 134 -14.37 -17.87 3.83
N ALA A 135 -14.32 -18.13 2.53
CA ALA A 135 -13.14 -18.74 1.89
C ALA A 135 -11.90 -17.83 1.91
N LEU A 136 -12.08 -16.53 2.17
CA LEU A 136 -10.98 -15.57 2.32
C LEU A 136 -10.58 -15.32 3.78
N ASP A 137 -11.23 -15.99 4.75
CA ASP A 137 -10.92 -15.81 6.16
C ASP A 137 -9.49 -16.32 6.45
N GLY A 138 -8.76 -15.55 7.23
CA GLY A 138 -7.38 -15.89 7.58
C GLY A 138 -6.31 -15.41 6.59
N MET A 139 -6.69 -14.83 5.44
CA MET A 139 -5.73 -14.16 4.57
C MET A 139 -5.03 -13.02 5.32
N LYS A 140 -3.73 -12.95 5.18
CA LYS A 140 -2.87 -11.92 5.76
C LYS A 140 -2.40 -10.94 4.68
N GLY A 141 -1.72 -9.89 5.08
CA GLY A 141 -1.12 -8.99 4.11
C GLY A 141 -0.58 -7.70 4.71
N THR A 142 -0.07 -6.86 3.84
CA THR A 142 0.51 -5.57 4.20
C THR A 142 -0.21 -4.43 3.50
N ALA A 143 -0.31 -3.31 4.17
CA ALA A 143 -0.79 -2.06 3.59
C ALA A 143 -0.13 -0.87 4.29
N PRO A 144 -0.01 0.28 3.62
CA PRO A 144 0.40 1.50 4.28
C PRO A 144 -0.49 1.79 5.49
N GLY A 145 0.15 2.05 6.61
CA GLY A 145 -0.50 2.44 7.85
C GLY A 145 -0.14 3.87 8.23
N SER A 146 -0.77 4.36 9.28
CA SER A 146 -0.41 5.60 9.94
C SER A 146 -0.11 5.31 11.40
N ALA A 147 0.82 6.05 11.97
CA ALA A 147 1.10 5.96 13.40
C ALA A 147 -0.15 6.41 14.19
N ALA A 148 -0.47 5.68 15.25
CA ALA A 148 -1.49 6.11 16.20
C ALA A 148 -0.99 7.34 16.96
N GLY A 149 -1.92 8.22 17.36
CA GLY A 149 -1.61 9.41 18.14
C GLY A 149 -2.51 10.58 17.78
N GLU A 150 -2.27 11.72 18.43
CA GLU A 150 -3.12 12.90 18.36
C GLU A 150 -3.32 13.43 16.94
N ALA A 151 -2.29 13.38 16.10
CA ALA A 151 -2.37 13.79 14.70
C ALA A 151 -3.32 12.90 13.89
N PHE A 152 -3.23 11.57 14.08
CA PHE A 152 -4.13 10.62 13.44
C PHE A 152 -5.58 10.76 13.94
N ASP A 153 -5.77 11.01 15.23
CA ASP A 153 -7.09 11.23 15.82
C ASP A 153 -7.75 12.50 15.26
N ALA A 154 -6.96 13.58 15.12
CA ALA A 154 -7.41 14.82 14.51
C ALA A 154 -7.78 14.64 13.03
N PHE A 155 -6.96 13.93 12.26
CA PHE A 155 -7.24 13.55 10.88
C PHE A 155 -8.55 12.74 10.80
N SER A 156 -8.69 11.69 11.61
CA SER A 156 -9.84 10.79 11.60
C SER A 156 -11.14 11.52 11.92
N ALA A 157 -11.10 12.44 12.90
CA ALA A 157 -12.24 13.28 13.25
C ALA A 157 -12.65 14.22 12.10
N ALA A 158 -11.68 14.83 11.43
CA ALA A 158 -11.93 15.71 10.27
C ALA A 158 -12.45 14.92 9.06
N TYR A 159 -11.86 13.76 8.78
CA TYR A 159 -12.26 12.91 7.68
C TYR A 159 -13.70 12.42 7.82
N SER A 160 -14.11 12.04 9.05
CA SER A 160 -15.46 11.56 9.34
C SER A 160 -16.56 12.61 9.09
N GLN A 161 -16.20 13.90 9.02
CA GLN A 161 -17.14 14.98 8.71
C GLN A 161 -17.41 15.15 7.22
N VAL A 162 -16.50 14.69 6.37
CA VAL A 162 -16.56 14.90 4.91
C VAL A 162 -16.71 13.60 4.12
N SER A 163 -16.40 12.45 4.70
CA SER A 163 -16.54 11.15 4.05
C SER A 163 -17.84 10.47 4.46
N ALA A 164 -18.64 10.06 3.46
CA ALA A 164 -19.85 9.28 3.66
C ALA A 164 -19.55 7.83 4.12
N ASP A 165 -18.35 7.34 3.88
CA ASP A 165 -17.94 5.95 4.17
C ASP A 165 -17.52 5.75 5.63
N GLY A 166 -17.58 6.80 6.45
CA GLY A 166 -17.23 6.75 7.87
C GLY A 166 -15.76 6.43 8.13
N ALA A 167 -15.47 5.93 9.32
CA ALA A 167 -14.13 5.49 9.73
C ALA A 167 -13.78 4.11 9.16
N GLY A 168 -13.84 3.97 7.83
CA GLY A 168 -13.41 2.76 7.13
C GLY A 168 -11.90 2.56 7.19
N THR A 169 -11.41 1.66 6.37
CA THR A 169 -9.96 1.46 6.20
C THR A 169 -9.36 2.69 5.52
N PHE A 170 -8.61 3.50 6.29
CA PHE A 170 -7.92 4.70 5.79
C PHE A 170 -6.67 4.34 4.96
N ILE A 171 -6.84 3.55 3.90
CA ILE A 171 -5.70 3.26 3.01
C ILE A 171 -5.39 4.53 2.22
N PHE A 172 -4.17 5.04 2.37
CA PHE A 172 -3.65 6.26 1.73
C PHE A 172 -4.37 7.58 2.07
N ALA A 173 -5.51 7.58 2.77
CA ALA A 173 -6.20 8.81 3.09
C ALA A 173 -5.40 9.74 4.03
N PRO A 174 -4.74 9.24 5.12
CA PRO A 174 -3.84 10.06 5.92
C PRO A 174 -2.68 10.61 5.11
N GLN A 175 -2.03 9.78 4.29
CA GLN A 175 -0.90 10.20 3.47
C GLN A 175 -1.30 11.25 2.41
N ALA A 176 -2.51 11.14 1.84
CA ALA A 176 -3.05 12.15 0.94
C ALA A 176 -3.32 13.47 1.66
N TYR A 177 -3.87 13.41 2.87
CA TYR A 177 -4.06 14.58 3.73
C TYR A 177 -2.71 15.25 4.04
N ASP A 178 -1.72 14.48 4.49
CA ASP A 178 -0.38 14.98 4.80
C ASP A 178 0.27 15.63 3.58
N ALA A 179 0.12 15.04 2.39
CA ALA A 179 0.65 15.63 1.16
C ALA A 179 0.08 17.02 0.88
N VAL A 180 -1.23 17.21 1.07
CA VAL A 180 -1.87 18.51 0.90
C VAL A 180 -1.46 19.49 1.99
N MET A 181 -1.39 19.03 3.25
CA MET A 181 -0.98 19.86 4.38
C MET A 181 0.45 20.37 4.23
N LEU A 182 1.40 19.50 3.86
CA LEU A 182 2.79 19.89 3.63
C LEU A 182 2.92 20.92 2.49
N MET A 183 2.15 20.77 1.41
CA MET A 183 2.12 21.76 0.36
C MET A 183 1.55 23.10 0.84
N ALA A 184 0.50 23.08 1.67
CA ALA A 184 -0.11 24.30 2.21
C ALA A 184 0.82 25.00 3.21
N ILE A 185 1.48 24.27 4.09
CA ILE A 185 2.48 24.79 5.04
C ILE A 185 3.65 25.41 4.27
N SER A 186 4.20 24.69 3.30
CA SER A 186 5.30 25.21 2.49
C SER A 186 4.89 26.45 1.68
N ALA A 187 3.68 26.49 1.14
CA ALA A 187 3.16 27.66 0.44
C ALA A 187 3.02 28.88 1.36
N ALA A 188 2.57 28.68 2.58
CA ALA A 188 2.43 29.73 3.58
C ALA A 188 3.79 30.32 4.02
N ALA A 189 4.82 29.46 4.12
CA ALA A 189 6.15 29.88 4.51
C ALA A 189 7.00 30.49 3.37
N ASN A 190 6.88 29.98 2.15
CA ASN A 190 7.85 30.24 1.08
C ASN A 190 7.25 30.93 -0.15
N GLY A 191 5.92 30.93 -0.32
CA GLY A 191 5.23 31.46 -1.48
C GLY A 191 4.49 30.38 -2.28
N VAL A 192 3.64 30.85 -3.22
CA VAL A 192 2.62 30.01 -3.89
C VAL A 192 3.04 29.49 -5.27
N THR A 193 4.27 29.76 -5.72
CA THR A 193 4.74 29.17 -6.98
C THR A 193 5.19 27.72 -6.79
N GLY A 194 5.16 26.93 -7.84
CA GLY A 194 5.61 25.52 -7.76
C GLY A 194 7.03 25.36 -7.20
N PRO A 195 8.03 26.16 -7.63
CA PRO A 195 9.37 26.15 -7.05
C PRO A 195 9.39 26.50 -5.55
N ASP A 196 8.62 27.52 -5.13
CA ASP A 196 8.57 27.94 -3.71
C ASP A 196 8.04 26.81 -2.84
N ILE A 197 6.91 26.20 -3.24
CA ILE A 197 6.33 25.05 -2.52
C ILE A 197 7.33 23.88 -2.47
N ALA A 198 7.91 23.51 -3.59
CA ALA A 198 8.84 22.39 -3.66
C ALA A 198 10.07 22.56 -2.74
N SER A 199 10.58 23.79 -2.63
CA SER A 199 11.76 24.11 -1.82
C SER A 199 11.54 23.93 -0.32
N GLY A 200 10.30 24.06 0.16
CA GLY A 200 9.96 24.00 1.58
C GLY A 200 9.38 22.67 2.07
N LEU A 201 9.08 21.71 1.16
CA LEU A 201 8.37 20.48 1.56
C LEU A 201 9.11 19.65 2.63
N VAL A 202 10.43 19.55 2.54
CA VAL A 202 11.22 18.77 3.49
C VAL A 202 11.29 19.50 4.84
N ALA A 203 11.50 20.82 4.84
CA ALA A 203 11.51 21.62 6.05
C ALA A 203 10.16 21.59 6.77
N ALA A 204 9.06 21.64 6.02
CA ALA A 204 7.69 21.55 6.55
C ALA A 204 7.32 20.17 7.15
N SER A 205 8.24 19.21 7.11
CA SER A 205 8.03 17.84 7.61
C SER A 205 9.08 17.38 8.61
N SER A 206 9.94 18.29 9.12
CA SER A 206 11.01 17.89 10.01
C SER A 206 11.65 19.07 10.75
N GLY A 207 11.83 18.91 12.06
CA GLY A 207 12.77 19.72 12.84
C GLY A 207 12.21 20.98 13.49
N GLY A 208 10.98 21.36 13.23
CA GLY A 208 10.37 22.58 13.76
C GLY A 208 9.54 22.41 15.02
N GLU A 209 8.69 23.39 15.30
CA GLU A 209 7.68 23.35 16.36
C GLU A 209 6.58 22.33 15.98
N LYS A 210 6.28 21.42 16.90
CA LYS A 210 5.22 20.41 16.69
C LYS A 210 3.85 21.05 16.64
N CYS A 211 3.10 20.78 15.60
CA CYS A 211 1.75 21.28 15.41
C CYS A 211 0.85 20.26 14.72
N ILE A 212 -0.44 20.50 14.67
CA ILE A 212 -1.42 19.58 14.06
C ILE A 212 -2.43 20.38 13.23
N GLY A 213 -2.65 19.90 12.00
CA GLY A 213 -3.68 20.43 11.14
C GLY A 213 -3.44 21.87 10.69
N VAL A 214 -4.52 22.65 10.56
CA VAL A 214 -4.45 24.02 10.03
C VAL A 214 -3.63 24.99 10.88
N ALA A 215 -3.43 24.70 12.16
CA ALA A 215 -2.58 25.52 13.02
C ALA A 215 -1.14 25.58 12.50
N CYS A 216 -0.65 24.54 11.87
CA CYS A 216 0.69 24.52 11.24
C CYS A 216 0.81 25.56 10.11
N ILE A 217 -0.25 25.73 9.34
CA ILE A 217 -0.28 26.72 8.24
C ILE A 217 -0.20 28.14 8.80
N GLU A 218 -0.94 28.42 9.89
CA GLU A 218 -0.93 29.73 10.56
C GLU A 218 0.45 30.06 11.17
N LEU A 219 1.08 29.08 11.84
CA LEU A 219 2.43 29.22 12.37
C LEU A 219 3.45 29.50 11.26
N ALA A 220 3.42 28.71 10.19
CA ALA A 220 4.31 28.87 9.05
C ALA A 220 4.13 30.22 8.35
N ALA A 221 2.91 30.70 8.19
CA ALA A 221 2.62 32.04 7.66
C ALA A 221 3.19 33.18 8.52
N ASN A 222 3.38 32.96 9.80
CA ASN A 222 4.02 33.88 10.74
C ASN A 222 5.54 33.70 10.87
N GLY A 223 6.14 32.85 10.03
CA GLY A 223 7.59 32.62 10.00
C GLY A 223 8.08 31.66 11.06
N VAL A 224 7.21 30.87 11.67
CA VAL A 224 7.59 29.79 12.59
C VAL A 224 7.97 28.56 11.77
N ASP A 225 9.12 27.97 12.09
CA ASP A 225 9.53 26.66 11.56
C ASP A 225 8.69 25.57 12.24
N VAL A 226 8.00 24.74 11.48
CA VAL A 226 7.03 23.75 11.98
C VAL A 226 7.33 22.33 11.50
N ASP A 227 6.88 21.34 12.30
CA ASP A 227 7.00 19.90 12.02
C ASP A 227 5.73 19.13 12.42
#